data_7112d988d5b4b0099bbb65cec6a9ffe8
#
_entry.id   7112d988d5b4b0099bbb65cec6a9ffe8
#
_cell.length_a   1.000
_cell.length_b   1.000
_cell.length_c   1.000
_cell.angle_alpha   90.00
_cell.angle_beta   90.00
_cell.angle_gamma   90.00
#
_symmetry.space_group_name_H-M   'P 1'
#
loop_
_entity.id
_entity.type
_entity.pdbx_description
1 polymer ?
#
loop_
_entity_poly.entity_id
_entity_poly.type
_entity_poly.pdbx_seq_one_letter_code
_entity_poly.pdbx_strand_id
1 'polypeptide(L)'
;MINGELIVDNFAGGGGASTGIELATGYSVDIAVNHDPEAIRMHKTNHPSTKHYCESVWDVDPVKVCGGHPVGLAWFSPDCKHFSKAKGGKPKDKNIRGLAWVALRWAGKVRPRVIMLENVEEFKTWGPLNRSHRPIKAKQGVTYRKFIKQLEDLGYTVESRELAAADYGAPTIRKRFFL
;
A
#
# COMPACT_ATOMS: atom_id res chain seq x y z
N MET A 1 5.13 0.27 18.70
CA MET A 1 5.10 -1.20 18.44
C MET A 1 3.91 -1.83 19.14
N ILE A 2 3.19 -2.70 18.44
CA ILE A 2 2.09 -3.48 19.00
C ILE A 2 2.60 -4.87 19.42
N ASN A 3 2.51 -5.20 20.70
CA ASN A 3 3.02 -6.48 21.27
C ASN A 3 4.50 -6.78 20.91
N GLY A 4 5.34 -5.76 20.82
CA GLY A 4 6.75 -5.91 20.41
C GLY A 4 7.00 -6.00 18.90
N GLU A 5 5.96 -5.92 18.09
CA GLU A 5 6.04 -5.93 16.62
C GLU A 5 5.89 -4.51 16.06
N LEU A 6 6.63 -4.21 15.00
CA LEU A 6 6.57 -2.91 14.31
C LEU A 6 5.27 -2.75 13.52
N ILE A 7 4.80 -1.50 13.44
CA ILE A 7 3.77 -1.05 12.50
C ILE A 7 4.45 -0.16 11.45
N VAL A 8 4.28 -0.51 10.18
CA VAL A 8 4.94 0.17 9.05
C VAL A 8 3.90 0.70 8.07
N ASP A 9 4.00 2.00 7.73
CA ASP A 9 3.18 2.65 6.71
C ASP A 9 4.03 2.97 5.47
N ASN A 10 3.81 2.23 4.39
CA ASN A 10 4.45 2.47 3.11
C ASN A 10 3.53 3.30 2.21
N PHE A 11 4.10 4.28 1.52
CA PHE A 11 3.38 5.32 0.78
C PHE A 11 2.60 6.27 1.72
N ALA A 12 3.14 6.55 2.91
CA ALA A 12 2.46 7.12 4.05
C ALA A 12 1.80 8.51 3.81
N GLY A 13 2.17 9.22 2.72
CA GLY A 13 1.59 10.53 2.42
C GLY A 13 1.70 11.49 3.61
N GLY A 14 0.63 12.22 3.90
CA GLY A 14 0.54 13.12 5.05
C GLY A 14 0.08 12.48 6.36
N GLY A 15 -0.08 11.14 6.42
CA GLY A 15 -0.38 10.41 7.64
C GLY A 15 -1.83 9.95 7.81
N GLY A 16 -2.65 9.98 6.75
CA GLY A 16 -4.06 9.57 6.86
C GLY A 16 -4.24 8.10 7.27
N ALA A 17 -3.46 7.18 6.69
CA ALA A 17 -3.47 5.78 7.07
C ALA A 17 -2.91 5.59 8.49
N SER A 18 -1.79 6.25 8.81
CA SER A 18 -1.19 6.23 10.15
C SER A 18 -2.17 6.68 11.23
N THR A 19 -2.91 7.77 11.00
CA THR A 19 -3.98 8.23 11.92
C THR A 19 -5.08 7.16 12.08
N GLY A 20 -5.53 6.55 10.98
CA GLY A 20 -6.53 5.49 11.03
C GLY A 20 -6.05 4.24 11.79
N ILE A 21 -4.80 3.84 11.60
CA ILE A 21 -4.18 2.74 12.32
C ILE A 21 -4.11 3.07 13.82
N GLU A 22 -3.68 4.28 14.16
CA GLU A 22 -3.57 4.74 15.55
C GLU A 22 -4.94 4.75 16.26
N LEU A 23 -5.97 5.27 15.59
CA LEU A 23 -7.34 5.24 16.11
C LEU A 23 -7.89 3.82 16.32
N ALA A 24 -7.55 2.91 15.42
CA ALA A 24 -8.05 1.52 15.48
C ALA A 24 -7.31 0.64 16.49
N THR A 25 -6.01 0.90 16.71
CA THR A 25 -5.15 0.02 17.50
C THR A 25 -4.71 0.61 18.83
N GLY A 26 -4.75 1.94 18.97
CA GLY A 26 -4.16 2.67 20.10
C GLY A 26 -2.64 2.79 20.04
N TYR A 27 -2.00 2.37 18.94
CA TYR A 27 -0.55 2.40 18.76
C TYR A 27 -0.14 3.27 17.58
N SER A 28 0.84 4.12 17.78
CA SER A 28 1.44 4.92 16.68
C SER A 28 2.20 4.01 15.71
N VAL A 29 2.23 4.42 14.44
CA VAL A 29 3.07 3.79 13.42
C VAL A 29 4.53 4.01 13.77
N ASP A 30 5.34 2.95 13.71
CA ASP A 30 6.76 3.01 14.05
C ASP A 30 7.61 3.54 12.89
N ILE A 31 7.27 3.17 11.66
CA ILE A 31 8.03 3.51 10.45
C ILE A 31 7.07 4.02 9.38
N ALA A 32 7.39 5.18 8.79
CA ALA A 32 6.68 5.74 7.64
C ALA A 32 7.66 5.99 6.48
N VAL A 33 7.26 5.56 5.28
CA VAL A 33 8.05 5.70 4.05
C VAL A 33 7.28 6.49 3.01
N ASN A 34 7.86 7.56 2.51
CA ASN A 34 7.37 8.28 1.33
C ASN A 34 8.54 9.00 0.62
N HIS A 35 8.49 9.10 -0.70
CA HIS A 35 9.53 9.78 -1.48
C HIS A 35 9.35 11.30 -1.54
N ASP A 36 8.16 11.82 -1.23
CA ASP A 36 7.83 13.25 -1.28
C ASP A 36 8.22 13.92 0.05
N PRO A 37 9.16 14.90 0.06
CA PRO A 37 9.61 15.56 1.26
C PRO A 37 8.50 16.39 1.93
N GLU A 38 7.56 16.95 1.17
CA GLU A 38 6.44 17.70 1.75
C GLU A 38 5.45 16.79 2.46
N ALA A 39 5.17 15.61 1.88
CA ALA A 39 4.37 14.59 2.53
C ALA A 39 5.03 14.14 3.85
N ILE A 40 6.33 13.88 3.83
CA ILE A 40 7.10 13.51 5.04
C ILE A 40 7.11 14.64 6.06
N ARG A 41 7.22 15.91 5.64
CA ARG A 41 7.15 17.06 6.55
C ARG A 41 5.80 17.12 7.26
N MET A 42 4.71 16.95 6.52
CA MET A 42 3.35 16.91 7.07
C MET A 42 3.18 15.70 8.02
N HIS A 43 3.65 14.54 7.61
CA HIS A 43 3.58 13.32 8.42
C HIS A 43 4.32 13.45 9.75
N LYS A 44 5.52 14.06 9.74
CA LYS A 44 6.29 14.33 10.96
C LYS A 44 5.57 15.24 11.95
N THR A 45 4.82 16.21 11.43
CA THR A 45 4.02 17.10 12.27
C THR A 45 2.87 16.35 12.96
N ASN A 46 2.20 15.47 12.22
CA ASN A 46 1.05 14.71 12.73
C ASN A 46 1.46 13.51 13.58
N HIS A 47 2.59 12.88 13.27
CA HIS A 47 3.10 11.65 13.90
C HIS A 47 4.56 11.81 14.29
N PRO A 48 4.89 12.65 15.31
CA PRO A 48 6.28 12.99 15.66
C PRO A 48 7.09 11.84 16.24
N SER A 49 6.46 10.80 16.78
CA SER A 49 7.11 9.60 17.32
C SER A 49 7.51 8.59 16.24
N THR A 50 7.00 8.72 15.03
CA THR A 50 7.27 7.83 13.91
C THR A 50 8.67 8.06 13.34
N LYS A 51 9.39 7.01 12.99
CA LYS A 51 10.64 7.10 12.23
C LYS A 51 10.34 7.25 10.74
N HIS A 52 10.80 8.35 10.13
CA HIS A 52 10.47 8.69 8.75
C HIS A 52 11.64 8.42 7.81
N TYR A 53 11.33 7.83 6.66
CA TYR A 53 12.24 7.64 5.53
C TYR A 53 11.71 8.43 4.32
N CYS A 54 12.43 9.48 3.93
CA CYS A 54 12.14 10.28 2.73
C CYS A 54 12.85 9.66 1.52
N GLU A 55 12.41 8.49 1.13
CA GLU A 55 13.04 7.67 0.11
C GLU A 55 11.97 6.98 -0.75
N SER A 56 12.36 6.54 -1.96
CA SER A 56 11.51 5.66 -2.76
C SER A 56 11.30 4.34 -2.02
N VAL A 57 10.07 3.83 -2.01
CA VAL A 57 9.74 2.52 -1.43
C VAL A 57 10.55 1.36 -2.04
N TRP A 58 11.13 1.56 -3.24
CA TRP A 58 12.02 0.59 -3.87
C TRP A 58 13.44 0.61 -3.28
N ASP A 59 13.89 1.75 -2.79
CA ASP A 59 15.26 1.94 -2.26
C ASP A 59 15.34 1.55 -0.78
N VAL A 60 14.22 1.64 -0.05
CA VAL A 60 14.14 1.20 1.35
C VAL A 60 14.34 -0.32 1.45
N ASP A 61 15.33 -0.78 2.20
CA ASP A 61 15.50 -2.20 2.51
C ASP A 61 14.67 -2.59 3.76
N PRO A 62 13.64 -3.44 3.62
CA PRO A 62 12.79 -3.86 4.73
C PRO A 62 13.57 -4.44 5.92
N VAL A 63 14.59 -5.25 5.68
CA VAL A 63 15.40 -5.87 6.74
C VAL A 63 16.17 -4.82 7.54
N LYS A 64 16.81 -3.88 6.81
CA LYS A 64 17.61 -2.82 7.42
C LYS A 64 16.76 -1.87 8.27
N VAL A 65 15.60 -1.44 7.75
CA VAL A 65 14.77 -0.45 8.45
C VAL A 65 14.06 -1.04 9.66
N CYS A 66 13.70 -2.33 9.63
CA CYS A 66 13.11 -3.04 10.78
C CYS A 66 14.13 -3.38 11.87
N GLY A 67 15.43 -3.39 11.55
CA GLY A 67 16.48 -3.58 12.57
C GLY A 67 16.36 -4.90 13.35
N GLY A 68 15.86 -5.96 12.74
CA GLY A 68 15.65 -7.27 13.36
C GLY A 68 14.35 -7.41 14.17
N HIS A 69 13.56 -6.36 14.30
CA HIS A 69 12.25 -6.46 14.94
C HIS A 69 11.22 -7.11 14.02
N PRO A 70 10.33 -7.95 14.54
CA PRO A 70 9.21 -8.50 13.78
C PRO A 70 8.23 -7.38 13.38
N VAL A 71 7.52 -7.58 12.29
CA VAL A 71 6.52 -6.64 11.76
C VAL A 71 5.12 -7.20 12.00
N GLY A 72 4.33 -6.54 12.83
CA GLY A 72 2.94 -6.91 13.11
C GLY A 72 1.99 -6.46 11.99
N LEU A 73 2.16 -5.23 11.51
CA LEU A 73 1.35 -4.66 10.43
C LEU A 73 2.23 -3.91 9.42
N ALA A 74 2.07 -4.23 8.16
CA ALA A 74 2.61 -3.44 7.05
C ALA A 74 1.46 -2.93 6.18
N TRP A 75 1.30 -1.62 6.14
CA TRP A 75 0.32 -0.93 5.30
C TRP A 75 0.96 -0.48 3.99
N PHE A 76 0.19 -0.60 2.89
CA PHE A 76 0.59 -0.20 1.54
C PHE A 76 -0.55 0.54 0.86
N SER A 77 -0.34 1.78 0.47
CA SER A 77 -1.27 2.58 -0.33
C SER A 77 -0.61 3.12 -1.61
N PRO A 78 -0.23 2.22 -2.55
CA PRO A 78 0.48 2.62 -3.76
C PRO A 78 -0.39 3.49 -4.67
N ASP A 79 0.25 4.43 -5.40
CA ASP A 79 -0.43 5.36 -6.29
C ASP A 79 -1.38 4.66 -7.27
N CYS A 80 -2.64 5.07 -7.24
CA CYS A 80 -3.71 4.52 -8.08
C CYS A 80 -3.91 5.24 -9.42
N LYS A 81 -3.16 6.34 -9.71
CA LYS A 81 -3.36 7.17 -10.92
C LYS A 81 -3.41 6.39 -12.23
N HIS A 82 -2.75 5.25 -12.29
CA HIS A 82 -2.68 4.40 -13.49
C HIS A 82 -3.68 3.24 -13.49
N PHE A 83 -4.48 3.07 -12.45
CA PHE A 83 -5.63 2.15 -12.39
C PHE A 83 -6.95 2.90 -12.53
N SER A 84 -7.09 4.06 -11.91
CA SER A 84 -8.32 4.83 -11.82
C SER A 84 -8.92 5.19 -13.19
N LYS A 85 -10.24 5.13 -13.28
CA LYS A 85 -11.06 5.59 -14.41
C LYS A 85 -10.88 7.09 -14.68
N ALA A 86 -10.59 7.89 -13.65
CA ALA A 86 -10.39 9.34 -13.74
C ALA A 86 -9.25 9.74 -14.70
N LYS A 87 -8.30 8.86 -15.00
CA LYS A 87 -7.22 9.13 -15.99
C LYS A 87 -7.70 9.12 -17.44
N GLY A 88 -8.90 8.62 -17.74
CA GLY A 88 -9.38 8.45 -19.10
C GLY A 88 -8.52 7.47 -19.92
N GLY A 89 -8.50 7.62 -21.23
CA GLY A 89 -7.77 6.75 -22.15
C GLY A 89 -6.26 7.00 -22.28
N LYS A 90 -5.63 7.80 -21.39
CA LYS A 90 -4.20 8.12 -21.46
C LYS A 90 -3.32 6.87 -21.23
N PRO A 91 -2.11 6.79 -21.85
CA PRO A 91 -1.18 5.71 -21.62
C PRO A 91 -0.85 5.51 -20.13
N LYS A 92 -0.63 4.27 -19.73
CA LYS A 92 -0.34 3.88 -18.34
C LYS A 92 1.16 3.67 -18.16
N ASP A 93 1.69 4.12 -17.03
CA ASP A 93 3.07 3.84 -16.65
C ASP A 93 3.17 2.46 -15.99
N LYS A 94 4.09 1.62 -16.50
CA LYS A 94 4.32 0.27 -15.98
C LYS A 94 4.95 0.29 -14.59
N ASN A 95 5.84 1.25 -14.33
CA ASN A 95 6.54 1.34 -13.05
C ASN A 95 5.58 1.71 -11.92
N ILE A 96 4.70 2.71 -12.16
CA ILE A 96 3.69 3.10 -11.17
C ILE A 96 2.69 1.96 -10.94
N ARG A 97 2.29 1.24 -11.98
CA ARG A 97 1.44 0.05 -11.82
C ARG A 97 2.15 -1.08 -11.08
N GLY A 98 3.48 -1.08 -11.10
CA GLY A 98 4.31 -2.04 -10.39
C GLY A 98 4.49 -1.76 -8.90
N LEU A 99 4.09 -0.61 -8.37
CA LEU A 99 4.33 -0.23 -6.98
C LEU A 99 3.74 -1.22 -5.96
N ALA A 100 2.64 -1.90 -6.29
CA ALA A 100 2.07 -2.93 -5.43
C ALA A 100 3.02 -4.13 -5.17
N TRP A 101 3.99 -4.40 -6.08
CA TRP A 101 4.99 -5.45 -5.88
C TRP A 101 5.90 -5.20 -4.67
N VAL A 102 5.96 -3.97 -4.15
CA VAL A 102 6.67 -3.65 -2.91
C VAL A 102 6.10 -4.46 -1.74
N ALA A 103 4.78 -4.68 -1.69
CA ALA A 103 4.17 -5.52 -0.65
C ALA A 103 4.71 -6.96 -0.67
N LEU A 104 4.93 -7.55 -1.85
CA LEU A 104 5.54 -8.88 -1.97
C LEU A 104 7.01 -8.89 -1.56
N ARG A 105 7.75 -7.80 -1.82
CA ARG A 105 9.13 -7.67 -1.33
C ARG A 105 9.19 -7.68 0.20
N TRP A 106 8.28 -6.96 0.87
CA TRP A 106 8.15 -6.98 2.33
C TRP A 106 7.71 -8.35 2.83
N ALA A 107 6.69 -8.95 2.19
CA ALA A 107 6.22 -10.29 2.51
C ALA A 107 7.34 -11.34 2.47
N GLY A 108 8.19 -11.30 1.45
CA GLY A 108 9.30 -12.25 1.29
C GLY A 108 10.48 -11.99 2.23
N LYS A 109 10.75 -10.70 2.58
CA LYS A 109 11.95 -10.34 3.36
C LYS A 109 11.75 -10.33 4.87
N VAL A 110 10.65 -9.74 5.35
CA VAL A 110 10.42 -9.56 6.79
C VAL A 110 9.11 -10.18 7.28
N ARG A 111 8.33 -10.77 6.38
CA ARG A 111 7.13 -11.55 6.68
C ARG A 111 6.19 -10.87 7.68
N PRO A 112 5.65 -9.67 7.37
CA PRO A 112 4.69 -9.01 8.24
C PRO A 112 3.56 -9.98 8.61
N ARG A 113 3.15 -9.99 9.88
CA ARG A 113 2.04 -10.86 10.32
C ARG A 113 0.73 -10.50 9.63
N VAL A 114 0.51 -9.20 9.41
CA VAL A 114 -0.63 -8.67 8.64
C VAL A 114 -0.09 -7.72 7.57
N ILE A 115 -0.58 -7.89 6.35
CA ILE A 115 -0.37 -6.96 5.24
C ILE A 115 -1.71 -6.36 4.88
N MET A 116 -1.81 -5.04 4.82
CA MET A 116 -2.97 -4.32 4.31
C MET A 116 -2.58 -3.49 3.09
N LEU A 117 -3.33 -3.62 2.01
CA LEU A 117 -3.12 -2.85 0.79
C LEU A 117 -4.40 -2.09 0.44
N GLU A 118 -4.30 -0.76 0.30
CA GLU A 118 -5.38 0.11 -0.16
C GLU A 118 -5.15 0.52 -1.62
N ASN A 119 -6.21 0.48 -2.42
CA ASN A 119 -6.19 0.99 -3.79
C ASN A 119 -7.63 1.35 -4.25
N VAL A 120 -7.79 1.64 -5.54
CA VAL A 120 -9.10 1.79 -6.19
C VAL A 120 -9.66 0.42 -6.61
N GLU A 121 -10.98 0.31 -6.80
CA GLU A 121 -11.65 -0.95 -7.20
C GLU A 121 -11.08 -1.54 -8.49
N GLU A 122 -10.64 -0.68 -9.41
CA GLU A 122 -10.03 -1.08 -10.68
C GLU A 122 -8.70 -1.83 -10.52
N PHE A 123 -8.10 -1.85 -9.33
CA PHE A 123 -6.91 -2.65 -9.04
C PHE A 123 -7.13 -4.13 -9.39
N LYS A 124 -8.34 -4.65 -9.18
CA LYS A 124 -8.71 -6.04 -9.58
C LYS A 124 -8.59 -6.28 -11.09
N THR A 125 -8.66 -5.24 -11.90
CA THR A 125 -8.48 -5.34 -13.36
C THR A 125 -7.02 -5.32 -13.80
N TRP A 126 -6.07 -5.28 -12.86
CA TRP A 126 -4.65 -5.21 -13.14
C TRP A 126 -4.19 -6.34 -14.05
N GLY A 127 -3.74 -5.97 -15.22
CA GLY A 127 -3.28 -6.86 -16.28
C GLY A 127 -2.20 -6.21 -17.13
N PRO A 128 -1.60 -6.94 -18.08
CA PRO A 128 -0.56 -6.44 -18.95
C PRO A 128 -1.03 -5.29 -19.85
N LEU A 129 -0.07 -4.47 -20.28
CA LEU A 129 -0.28 -3.40 -21.23
C LEU A 129 0.21 -3.83 -22.61
N ASN A 130 -0.44 -3.32 -23.68
CA ASN A 130 0.04 -3.47 -25.05
C ASN A 130 1.23 -2.52 -25.33
N ARG A 131 1.75 -2.54 -26.56
CA ARG A 131 2.88 -1.68 -26.97
C ARG A 131 2.59 -0.18 -26.83
N SER A 132 1.32 0.22 -26.94
CA SER A 132 0.86 1.61 -26.74
C SER A 132 0.53 1.93 -25.29
N HIS A 133 0.98 1.13 -24.33
CA HIS A 133 0.76 1.28 -22.89
C HIS A 133 -0.73 1.32 -22.48
N ARG A 134 -1.60 0.66 -23.24
CA ARG A 134 -3.04 0.51 -22.92
C ARG A 134 -3.33 -0.89 -22.36
N PRO A 135 -4.27 -1.04 -21.42
CA PRO A 135 -4.67 -2.33 -20.90
C PRO A 135 -5.21 -3.25 -21.99
N ILE A 136 -4.75 -4.50 -22.02
CA ILE A 136 -5.25 -5.54 -22.92
C ILE A 136 -6.53 -6.10 -22.31
N LYS A 137 -7.70 -5.78 -22.88
CA LYS A 137 -9.01 -6.18 -22.35
C LYS A 137 -9.13 -7.68 -22.07
N ALA A 138 -8.69 -8.53 -22.99
CA ALA A 138 -8.71 -9.99 -22.81
C ALA A 138 -7.81 -10.52 -21.69
N LYS A 139 -6.91 -9.67 -21.14
CA LYS A 139 -5.95 -10.05 -20.08
C LYS A 139 -6.18 -9.27 -18.78
N GLN A 140 -7.38 -8.69 -18.61
CA GLN A 140 -7.74 -8.02 -17.35
C GLN A 140 -7.70 -8.99 -16.17
N GLY A 141 -7.17 -8.52 -15.04
CA GLY A 141 -7.06 -9.30 -13.81
C GLY A 141 -5.94 -10.34 -13.80
N VAL A 142 -5.25 -10.60 -14.92
CA VAL A 142 -4.18 -11.62 -14.96
C VAL A 142 -3.05 -11.27 -14.00
N THR A 143 -2.61 -10.00 -13.94
CA THR A 143 -1.54 -9.58 -13.04
C THR A 143 -2.02 -9.55 -11.59
N TYR A 144 -3.25 -9.09 -11.35
CA TYR A 144 -3.88 -9.15 -10.03
C TYR A 144 -3.90 -10.58 -9.48
N ARG A 145 -4.39 -11.57 -10.24
CA ARG A 145 -4.40 -12.98 -9.80
C ARG A 145 -2.99 -13.51 -9.51
N LYS A 146 -1.99 -13.12 -10.31
CA LYS A 146 -0.58 -13.48 -10.03
C LYS A 146 -0.08 -12.87 -8.73
N PHE A 147 -0.46 -11.62 -8.45
CA PHE A 147 -0.11 -10.93 -7.21
C PHE A 147 -0.71 -11.66 -6.00
N ILE A 148 -2.02 -11.99 -6.04
CA ILE A 148 -2.69 -12.75 -4.99
C ILE A 148 -1.99 -14.10 -4.77
N LYS A 149 -1.80 -14.86 -5.87
CA LYS A 149 -1.17 -16.18 -5.78
C LYS A 149 0.22 -16.12 -5.12
N GLN A 150 1.01 -15.11 -5.39
CA GLN A 150 2.33 -14.98 -4.77
C GLN A 150 2.26 -14.68 -3.26
N LEU A 151 1.24 -13.95 -2.79
CA LEU A 151 0.99 -13.79 -1.35
C LEU A 151 0.59 -15.14 -0.72
N GLU A 152 -0.30 -15.88 -1.37
CA GLU A 152 -0.72 -17.22 -0.93
C GLU A 152 0.45 -18.20 -0.90
N ASP A 153 1.30 -18.20 -1.93
CA ASP A 153 2.52 -19.01 -2.01
C ASP A 153 3.54 -18.68 -0.90
N LEU A 154 3.50 -17.45 -0.36
CA LEU A 154 4.26 -17.03 0.82
C LEU A 154 3.58 -17.41 2.14
N GLY A 155 2.42 -18.06 2.11
CA GLY A 155 1.68 -18.55 3.27
C GLY A 155 0.64 -17.60 3.84
N TYR A 156 0.27 -16.52 3.11
CA TYR A 156 -0.80 -15.62 3.53
C TYR A 156 -2.17 -16.13 3.11
N THR A 157 -3.16 -15.99 3.98
CA THR A 157 -4.57 -16.05 3.59
C THR A 157 -4.99 -14.66 3.10
N VAL A 158 -5.56 -14.59 1.90
CA VAL A 158 -5.86 -13.30 1.26
C VAL A 158 -7.37 -13.07 1.21
N GLU A 159 -7.80 -11.95 1.80
CA GLU A 159 -9.18 -11.45 1.69
C GLU A 159 -9.18 -10.07 1.05
N SER A 160 -10.28 -9.70 0.41
CA SER A 160 -10.45 -8.35 -0.13
C SER A 160 -11.86 -7.82 0.04
N ARG A 161 -11.97 -6.52 0.29
CA ARG A 161 -13.24 -5.80 0.44
C ARG A 161 -13.23 -4.47 -0.28
N GLU A 162 -14.39 -4.02 -0.70
CA GLU A 162 -14.62 -2.65 -1.17
C GLU A 162 -15.41 -1.92 -0.08
N LEU A 163 -14.85 -0.85 0.45
CA LEU A 163 -15.42 -0.10 1.55
C LEU A 163 -15.69 1.35 1.10
N ALA A 164 -16.85 1.88 1.46
CA ALA A 164 -17.19 3.27 1.26
C ALA A 164 -16.92 4.04 2.56
N ALA A 165 -16.21 5.16 2.48
CA ALA A 165 -15.83 5.94 3.66
C ALA A 165 -17.05 6.47 4.43
N ALA A 166 -18.17 6.73 3.74
CA ALA A 166 -19.42 7.14 4.36
C ALA A 166 -19.98 6.12 5.36
N ASP A 167 -19.78 4.82 5.10
CA ASP A 167 -20.25 3.74 5.99
C ASP A 167 -19.50 3.71 7.34
N TYR A 168 -18.40 4.45 7.41
CA TYR A 168 -17.53 4.60 8.60
C TYR A 168 -17.53 6.03 9.17
N GLY A 169 -18.55 6.83 8.84
CA GLY A 169 -18.75 8.16 9.40
C GLY A 169 -17.99 9.30 8.70
N ALA A 170 -17.22 9.05 7.65
CA ALA A 170 -16.58 10.11 6.90
C ALA A 170 -17.58 10.77 5.90
N PRO A 171 -17.65 12.12 5.81
CA PRO A 171 -18.62 12.81 4.95
C PRO A 171 -18.18 12.80 3.47
N THR A 172 -17.96 11.61 2.90
CA THR A 172 -17.54 11.42 1.52
C THR A 172 -18.00 10.08 0.96
N ILE A 173 -18.35 10.05 -0.32
CA ILE A 173 -18.70 8.84 -1.07
C ILE A 173 -17.47 8.07 -1.57
N ARG A 174 -16.26 8.43 -1.08
CA ARG A 174 -15.00 7.80 -1.48
C ARG A 174 -15.05 6.29 -1.20
N LYS A 175 -14.93 5.51 -2.26
CA LYS A 175 -14.88 4.05 -2.21
C LYS A 175 -13.48 3.55 -2.51
N ARG A 176 -13.01 2.56 -1.76
CA ARG A 176 -11.68 1.99 -1.91
C ARG A 176 -11.71 0.47 -1.79
N PHE A 177 -10.81 -0.13 -2.52
CA PHE A 177 -10.49 -1.54 -2.44
C PHE A 177 -9.42 -1.74 -1.36
N PHE A 178 -9.65 -2.72 -0.48
CA PHE A 178 -8.71 -3.16 0.55
C PHE A 178 -8.44 -4.65 0.37
N LEU A 179 -7.20 -5.01 0.62
CA LEU A 179 -6.72 -6.39 0.60
C LEU A 179 -5.88 -6.61 1.85
#